data_688febbb0fb4d907490ab7e3669e4be1
#
_entry.id   688febbb0fb4d907490ab7e3669e4be1
#
_cell.length_a   1.000
_cell.length_b   1.000
_cell.length_c   1.000
_cell.angle_alpha   90.00
_cell.angle_beta   90.00
_cell.angle_gamma   90.00
#
_symmetry.space_group_name_H-M   'P 1'
#
loop_
_entity.id
_entity.type
_entity.pdbx_description
1 polymer ?
#
loop_
_entity_poly.entity_id
_entity_poly.type
_entity_poly.pdbx_seq_one_letter_code
_entity_poly.pdbx_strand_id
1 'polypeptide(L)'
;MKKLFLISTLIVATTILTSFLPSEKSLNEIKKEDPVSDILKKLGDAPILHQAKMFKGASDEIGKDLALYGIAKKPKGGSTKKQSKHFVCTSCHNTVKEDPDLRVSDPQARLNYAKEKGIPFLQGTSLYGIVNRTSFYNGDYDKKYGKLVEPARNNIREAIQLCAVECAQGRKLKNWEVESVLAWLWTMELKMEDLNLSEADYKTVNAALNKNGDKKAAIKLIKSYYLQGSPATFITPPDDRKAGYNLKGNPANGKLIYELSCQHCHKDKRYSYFDLDDEKLTFQHLNKHISKYTRYSIYQVARYGTPPMNGKKAYMPQYTQEKMSDQMMEDLRSYIEQRAK
;
A
#
# COMPACT_ATOMS: atom_id res chain seq x y z
N MET A 1 -70.59 51.29 57.79
CA MET A 1 -70.51 49.81 57.90
C MET A 1 -69.93 49.29 56.60
N LYS A 2 -68.64 49.05 56.53
CA LYS A 2 -67.93 48.50 55.35
C LYS A 2 -67.56 47.10 55.62
N LYS A 3 -68.10 46.15 54.85
CA LYS A 3 -67.73 44.73 54.89
C LYS A 3 -66.49 44.51 54.09
N LEU A 4 -65.51 43.98 54.71
CA LEU A 4 -64.21 43.55 54.10
C LEU A 4 -64.38 42.15 53.58
N PHE A 5 -64.17 41.90 52.27
CA PHE A 5 -64.13 40.60 51.65
C PHE A 5 -62.69 40.14 51.61
N LEU A 6 -62.36 39.07 52.33
CA LEU A 6 -61.09 38.35 52.19
C LEU A 6 -61.16 37.37 51.02
N ILE A 7 -60.34 37.57 50.02
CA ILE A 7 -60.14 36.63 48.95
C ILE A 7 -58.93 35.79 49.32
N SER A 8 -59.17 34.54 49.56
CA SER A 8 -58.14 33.53 49.85
C SER A 8 -57.62 32.96 48.53
N THR A 9 -56.41 33.34 48.19
CA THR A 9 -55.71 32.82 46.96
C THR A 9 -55.04 31.50 47.29
N LEU A 10 -55.58 30.41 46.74
CA LEU A 10 -55.01 29.06 46.81
C LEU A 10 -53.86 28.91 45.79
N ILE A 11 -52.59 28.92 46.24
CA ILE A 11 -51.44 28.68 45.41
C ILE A 11 -51.28 27.17 45.29
N VAL A 12 -51.60 26.59 44.12
CA VAL A 12 -51.33 25.20 43.75
C VAL A 12 -49.85 25.13 43.27
N ALA A 13 -48.99 24.60 44.12
CA ALA A 13 -47.60 24.30 43.79
C ALA A 13 -47.58 23.04 42.89
N THR A 14 -47.48 23.20 41.59
CA THR A 14 -47.18 22.10 40.67
C THR A 14 -45.70 21.73 40.77
N THR A 15 -45.37 20.69 41.49
CA THR A 15 -44.06 20.07 41.48
C THR A 15 -43.84 19.36 40.12
N ILE A 16 -43.04 19.97 39.26
CA ILE A 16 -42.56 19.34 38.06
C ILE A 16 -41.53 18.30 38.49
N LEU A 17 -41.93 17.04 38.49
CA LEU A 17 -40.98 15.91 38.53
C LEU A 17 -40.25 15.87 37.16
N THR A 18 -39.10 16.51 37.08
CA THR A 18 -38.15 16.20 36.03
C THR A 18 -37.61 14.81 36.28
N SER A 19 -38.20 13.82 35.59
CA SER A 19 -37.60 12.49 35.47
C SER A 19 -36.24 12.65 34.85
N PHE A 20 -35.18 12.51 35.60
CA PHE A 20 -33.84 12.23 35.08
C PHE A 20 -33.92 10.88 34.35
N LEU A 21 -34.18 10.92 33.04
CA LEU A 21 -33.86 9.79 32.19
C LEU A 21 -32.35 9.57 32.29
N PRO A 22 -31.90 8.33 32.63
CA PRO A 22 -30.48 8.06 32.59
C PRO A 22 -29.97 8.44 31.20
N SER A 23 -28.94 9.27 31.16
CA SER A 23 -28.21 9.61 29.96
C SER A 23 -27.97 8.30 29.18
N GLU A 24 -28.56 8.19 27.98
CA GLU A 24 -28.20 7.11 27.08
C GLU A 24 -26.68 7.03 27.07
N LYS A 25 -26.14 5.87 27.53
CA LYS A 25 -24.71 5.57 27.34
C LYS A 25 -24.42 5.85 25.87
N SER A 26 -23.57 6.82 25.59
CA SER A 26 -23.13 7.09 24.24
C SER A 26 -22.72 5.75 23.63
N LEU A 27 -23.52 5.28 22.70
CA LEU A 27 -23.23 4.06 21.95
C LEU A 27 -21.86 4.27 21.30
N ASN A 28 -20.97 3.29 21.41
CA ASN A 28 -19.69 3.33 20.71
C ASN A 28 -19.97 3.27 19.19
N GLU A 29 -20.12 4.42 18.57
CA GLU A 29 -20.31 4.52 17.15
C GLU A 29 -18.96 4.60 16.44
N ILE A 30 -18.79 3.79 15.41
CA ILE A 30 -17.57 3.79 14.59
C ILE A 30 -17.55 5.05 13.76
N LYS A 31 -16.45 5.77 13.83
CA LYS A 31 -16.16 6.90 12.95
C LYS A 31 -15.40 6.43 11.71
N LYS A 32 -15.54 7.16 10.63
CA LYS A 32 -14.83 6.88 9.38
C LYS A 32 -13.31 6.92 9.54
N GLU A 33 -12.82 7.81 10.39
CA GLU A 33 -11.39 8.02 10.68
C GLU A 33 -10.80 6.98 11.65
N ASP A 34 -11.64 6.15 12.29
CA ASP A 34 -11.16 5.16 13.26
C ASP A 34 -10.22 4.17 12.58
N PRO A 35 -9.05 3.88 13.20
CA PRO A 35 -8.15 2.85 12.71
C PRO A 35 -8.83 1.47 12.71
N VAL A 36 -8.63 0.72 11.63
CA VAL A 36 -9.17 -0.65 11.51
C VAL A 36 -8.67 -1.55 12.63
N SER A 37 -7.39 -1.40 13.02
CA SER A 37 -6.79 -2.18 14.10
C SER A 37 -7.45 -1.93 15.46
N ASP A 38 -7.84 -0.69 15.75
CA ASP A 38 -8.52 -0.32 16.98
C ASP A 38 -9.93 -0.90 17.07
N ILE A 39 -10.67 -0.88 15.95
CA ILE A 39 -12.01 -1.48 15.89
C ILE A 39 -11.93 -2.99 16.06
N LEU A 40 -11.01 -3.66 15.37
CA LEU A 40 -10.78 -5.10 15.53
C LEU A 40 -10.41 -5.46 16.98
N LYS A 41 -9.54 -4.67 17.62
CA LYS A 41 -9.16 -4.83 19.02
C LYS A 41 -10.36 -4.67 19.97
N LYS A 42 -11.21 -3.66 19.78
CA LYS A 42 -12.44 -3.44 20.57
C LYS A 42 -13.43 -4.61 20.39
N LEU A 43 -13.47 -5.23 19.23
CA LEU A 43 -14.26 -6.44 18.98
C LEU A 43 -13.66 -7.70 19.63
N GLY A 44 -12.40 -7.65 20.08
CA GLY A 44 -11.70 -8.77 20.70
C GLY A 44 -10.95 -9.67 19.72
N ASP A 45 -10.58 -9.13 18.57
CA ASP A 45 -9.67 -9.82 17.65
C ASP A 45 -8.28 -10.00 18.28
N ALA A 46 -7.56 -11.02 17.82
CA ALA A 46 -6.19 -11.26 18.25
C ALA A 46 -5.30 -10.03 17.96
N PRO A 47 -4.41 -9.64 18.87
CA PRO A 47 -3.50 -8.52 18.65
C PRO A 47 -2.65 -8.73 17.41
N ILE A 48 -2.46 -7.68 16.64
CA ILE A 48 -1.53 -7.71 15.51
C ILE A 48 -0.11 -7.93 16.03
N LEU A 49 0.55 -8.99 15.58
CA LEU A 49 1.85 -9.45 16.11
C LEU A 49 3.01 -8.47 15.85
N HIS A 50 2.87 -7.57 14.90
CA HIS A 50 3.93 -6.68 14.47
C HIS A 50 3.72 -5.21 14.86
N GLN A 51 3.13 -4.95 16.01
CA GLN A 51 3.14 -3.60 16.55
C GLN A 51 4.58 -3.10 16.74
N ALA A 52 4.80 -1.80 16.48
CA ALA A 52 6.11 -1.19 16.70
C ALA A 52 6.51 -1.31 18.17
N LYS A 53 7.71 -1.80 18.40
CA LYS A 53 8.23 -1.92 19.77
C LYS A 53 8.88 -0.60 20.19
N MET A 54 8.64 -0.21 21.43
CA MET A 54 9.38 0.87 22.07
C MET A 54 10.86 0.50 22.10
N PHE A 55 11.65 1.14 21.23
CA PHE A 55 13.08 0.91 21.14
C PHE A 55 13.81 2.25 21.35
N LYS A 56 14.84 2.26 22.21
CA LYS A 56 15.58 3.49 22.51
C LYS A 56 16.14 4.10 21.22
N GLY A 57 15.65 5.29 20.88
CA GLY A 57 16.08 6.01 19.70
C GLY A 57 15.30 5.71 18.42
N ALA A 58 14.23 4.93 18.49
CA ALA A 58 13.30 4.77 17.39
C ALA A 58 12.20 5.84 17.45
N SER A 59 11.81 6.37 16.29
CA SER A 59 10.63 7.20 16.11
C SER A 59 10.09 7.06 14.68
N ASP A 60 8.83 7.44 14.49
CA ASP A 60 8.18 7.46 13.18
C ASP A 60 8.81 8.49 12.23
N GLU A 61 9.25 9.66 12.72
CA GLU A 61 9.96 10.65 11.89
C GLU A 61 11.26 10.08 11.34
N ILE A 62 12.03 9.36 12.16
CA ILE A 62 13.23 8.66 11.70
C ILE A 62 12.88 7.60 10.67
N GLY A 63 11.80 6.87 10.90
CA GLY A 63 11.29 5.87 9.96
C GLY A 63 10.89 6.47 8.62
N LYS A 64 10.20 7.60 8.66
CA LYS A 64 9.83 8.40 7.50
C LYS A 64 11.06 8.82 6.69
N ASP A 65 12.04 9.42 7.37
CA ASP A 65 13.26 9.88 6.71
C ASP A 65 14.04 8.72 6.06
N LEU A 66 14.14 7.57 6.75
CA LEU A 66 14.77 6.37 6.20
C LEU A 66 14.02 5.86 4.95
N ALA A 67 12.71 5.87 4.99
CA ALA A 67 11.89 5.37 3.88
C ALA A 67 11.88 6.30 2.66
N LEU A 68 11.89 7.63 2.87
CA LEU A 68 11.82 8.62 1.81
C LEU A 68 13.20 8.99 1.25
N TYR A 69 14.20 9.09 2.11
CA TYR A 69 15.54 9.63 1.75
C TYR A 69 16.66 8.61 1.92
N GLY A 70 16.40 7.48 2.56
CA GLY A 70 17.38 6.45 2.86
C GLY A 70 18.41 6.86 3.93
N ILE A 71 18.21 8.01 4.58
CA ILE A 71 19.09 8.57 5.62
C ILE A 71 18.23 9.33 6.63
N ALA A 72 18.56 9.26 7.91
CA ALA A 72 17.87 9.98 8.96
C ALA A 72 18.84 10.53 10.00
N LYS A 73 18.41 11.52 10.77
CA LYS A 73 19.15 12.01 11.95
C LYS A 73 19.15 10.95 13.05
N LYS A 74 20.28 10.74 13.70
CA LYS A 74 20.36 9.84 14.85
C LYS A 74 19.93 10.56 16.13
N PRO A 75 19.35 9.84 17.12
CA PRO A 75 18.92 10.43 18.40
C PRO A 75 20.04 11.16 19.17
N LYS A 76 21.29 10.71 18.99
CA LYS A 76 22.48 11.27 19.66
C LYS A 76 23.29 12.23 18.78
N GLY A 77 22.70 12.72 17.70
CA GLY A 77 23.35 13.59 16.71
C GLY A 77 24.04 12.86 15.57
N GLY A 78 24.32 13.61 14.49
CA GLY A 78 24.81 13.07 13.23
C GLY A 78 23.75 12.29 12.44
N SER A 79 24.14 11.72 11.30
CA SER A 79 23.22 10.99 10.41
C SER A 79 23.49 9.49 10.42
N THR A 80 22.50 8.71 10.03
CA THR A 80 22.68 7.28 9.73
C THR A 80 23.58 7.12 8.51
N LYS A 81 24.15 5.93 8.32
CA LYS A 81 24.67 5.58 6.99
C LYS A 81 23.49 5.49 6.02
N LYS A 82 23.69 5.92 4.77
CA LYS A 82 22.67 5.79 3.73
C LYS A 82 22.25 4.32 3.60
N GLN A 83 20.96 4.05 3.48
CA GLN A 83 20.40 2.70 3.43
C GLN A 83 20.86 2.00 2.14
N SER A 84 20.68 2.66 0.98
CA SER A 84 21.16 2.20 -0.32
C SER A 84 21.71 3.37 -1.12
N LYS A 85 22.65 3.09 -2.04
CA LYS A 85 23.13 4.08 -3.01
C LYS A 85 22.17 4.28 -4.18
N HIS A 86 21.23 3.33 -4.39
CA HIS A 86 20.43 3.23 -5.60
C HIS A 86 18.96 3.54 -5.37
N PHE A 87 18.38 3.00 -4.29
CA PHE A 87 16.94 3.06 -4.06
C PHE A 87 16.61 3.48 -2.62
N VAL A 88 15.42 4.04 -2.47
CA VAL A 88 14.71 4.24 -1.20
C VAL A 88 13.41 3.45 -1.28
N CYS A 89 12.69 3.26 -0.17
CA CYS A 89 11.45 2.49 -0.17
C CYS A 89 10.44 3.04 -1.21
N THR A 90 10.31 4.35 -1.29
CA THR A 90 9.40 5.04 -2.21
C THR A 90 9.85 5.06 -3.67
N SER A 91 11.01 4.50 -3.99
CA SER A 91 11.37 4.25 -5.39
C SER A 91 10.48 3.17 -6.04
N CYS A 92 9.92 2.27 -5.22
CA CYS A 92 9.13 1.12 -5.67
C CYS A 92 7.73 1.04 -5.02
N HIS A 93 7.49 1.76 -3.93
CA HIS A 93 6.26 1.68 -3.14
C HIS A 93 5.60 3.05 -3.00
N ASN A 94 4.31 3.14 -3.26
CA ASN A 94 3.50 4.30 -2.90
C ASN A 94 3.29 4.36 -1.38
N THR A 95 3.06 5.57 -0.86
CA THR A 95 2.74 5.84 0.56
C THR A 95 1.27 6.21 0.77
N VAL A 96 0.49 6.11 -0.28
CA VAL A 96 -0.95 6.39 -0.28
C VAL A 96 -1.71 5.20 -0.84
N LYS A 97 -3.00 5.13 -0.62
CA LYS A 97 -3.88 4.12 -1.22
C LYS A 97 -3.67 4.09 -2.74
N GLU A 98 -3.51 2.90 -3.31
CA GLU A 98 -3.25 2.73 -4.75
C GLU A 98 -4.27 1.81 -5.44
N ASP A 99 -5.08 1.08 -4.67
CA ASP A 99 -6.13 0.21 -5.18
C ASP A 99 -7.50 0.80 -4.82
N PRO A 100 -8.45 0.92 -5.77
CA PRO A 100 -9.79 1.42 -5.49
C PRO A 100 -10.60 0.43 -4.64
N ASP A 101 -10.35 -0.87 -4.80
CA ASP A 101 -10.90 -1.95 -4.00
C ASP A 101 -9.77 -2.74 -3.32
N LEU A 102 -9.72 -2.66 -2.00
CA LEU A 102 -8.67 -3.33 -1.21
C LEU A 102 -8.84 -4.86 -1.11
N ARG A 103 -10.00 -5.40 -1.56
CA ARG A 103 -10.31 -6.85 -1.50
C ARG A 103 -9.64 -7.64 -2.62
N VAL A 104 -9.25 -6.98 -3.70
CA VAL A 104 -8.72 -7.61 -4.91
C VAL A 104 -7.44 -6.93 -5.37
N SER A 105 -6.68 -7.64 -6.19
CA SER A 105 -5.53 -7.06 -6.88
C SER A 105 -5.85 -7.03 -8.38
N ASP A 106 -6.34 -5.88 -8.86
CA ASP A 106 -6.64 -5.63 -10.26
C ASP A 106 -5.67 -4.58 -10.82
N PRO A 107 -4.69 -4.98 -11.65
CA PRO A 107 -3.70 -4.05 -12.16
C PRO A 107 -4.29 -2.97 -13.08
N GLN A 108 -5.39 -3.25 -13.80
CA GLN A 108 -6.00 -2.24 -14.66
C GLN A 108 -6.78 -1.20 -13.84
N ALA A 109 -7.57 -1.64 -12.86
CA ALA A 109 -8.26 -0.73 -11.95
C ALA A 109 -7.26 0.14 -11.20
N ARG A 110 -6.13 -0.43 -10.76
CA ARG A 110 -5.03 0.26 -10.09
C ARG A 110 -4.36 1.29 -11.00
N LEU A 111 -4.11 0.99 -12.29
CA LEU A 111 -3.55 1.95 -13.25
C LEU A 111 -4.48 3.15 -13.45
N ASN A 112 -5.78 2.89 -13.60
CA ASN A 112 -6.79 3.94 -13.74
C ASN A 112 -6.85 4.82 -12.49
N TYR A 113 -6.81 4.21 -11.32
CA TYR A 113 -6.76 4.92 -10.04
C TYR A 113 -5.49 5.75 -9.88
N ALA A 114 -4.34 5.20 -10.27
CA ALA A 114 -3.07 5.93 -10.27
C ALA A 114 -3.12 7.18 -11.15
N LYS A 115 -3.71 7.07 -12.36
CA LYS A 115 -3.95 8.20 -13.25
C LYS A 115 -4.85 9.25 -12.60
N GLU A 116 -5.98 8.82 -12.01
CA GLU A 116 -6.94 9.73 -11.37
C GLU A 116 -6.32 10.49 -10.20
N LYS A 117 -5.51 9.81 -9.39
CA LYS A 117 -4.88 10.39 -8.20
C LYS A 117 -3.55 11.09 -8.47
N GLY A 118 -3.03 11.04 -9.70
CA GLY A 118 -1.73 11.62 -10.05
C GLY A 118 -0.55 10.95 -9.33
N ILE A 119 -0.66 9.65 -9.03
CA ILE A 119 0.40 8.87 -8.38
C ILE A 119 1.08 7.93 -9.37
N PRO A 120 2.33 7.52 -9.12
CA PRO A 120 3.00 6.56 -10.01
C PRO A 120 2.39 5.16 -9.91
N PHE A 121 2.48 4.40 -11.01
CA PHE A 121 2.09 3.00 -11.09
C PHE A 121 3.30 2.10 -10.86
N LEU A 122 3.53 1.69 -9.61
CA LEU A 122 4.76 1.05 -9.18
C LEU A 122 4.63 -0.47 -9.03
N GLN A 123 5.75 -1.18 -9.09
CA GLN A 123 5.82 -2.63 -8.96
C GLN A 123 5.67 -3.13 -7.52
N GLY A 124 6.00 -2.32 -6.52
CA GLY A 124 5.82 -2.65 -5.11
C GLY A 124 4.38 -2.43 -4.66
N THR A 125 3.94 -3.19 -3.67
CA THR A 125 2.65 -2.96 -3.00
C THR A 125 2.73 -1.65 -2.20
N SER A 126 1.67 -0.84 -2.18
CA SER A 126 1.64 0.37 -1.34
C SER A 126 2.01 0.09 0.10
N LEU A 127 2.74 1.01 0.71
CA LEU A 127 3.03 1.01 2.15
C LEU A 127 1.82 1.43 2.98
N TYR A 128 0.83 2.10 2.36
CA TYR A 128 -0.43 2.43 3.01
C TYR A 128 -1.20 1.15 3.34
N GLY A 129 -1.58 0.99 4.59
CA GLY A 129 -2.30 -0.18 5.08
C GLY A 129 -1.48 -1.47 5.16
N ILE A 130 -0.17 -1.43 4.91
CA ILE A 130 0.67 -2.65 4.92
C ILE A 130 0.70 -3.31 6.31
N VAL A 131 0.58 -2.55 7.38
CA VAL A 131 0.55 -3.05 8.76
C VAL A 131 -0.75 -3.80 9.11
N ASN A 132 -1.81 -3.65 8.32
CA ASN A 132 -3.04 -4.40 8.49
C ASN A 132 -2.98 -5.81 7.87
N ARG A 133 -1.90 -6.13 7.13
CA ARG A 133 -1.68 -7.43 6.51
C ARG A 133 -0.92 -8.37 7.43
N THR A 134 -1.11 -9.66 7.23
CA THR A 134 -0.46 -10.74 8.00
C THR A 134 0.59 -11.51 7.18
N SER A 135 0.62 -11.30 5.85
CA SER A 135 1.59 -11.93 4.95
C SER A 135 2.14 -10.92 3.94
N PHE A 136 3.47 -10.91 3.75
CA PHE A 136 4.19 -9.89 2.98
C PHE A 136 4.86 -10.45 1.72
N TYR A 137 5.38 -11.68 1.80
CA TYR A 137 6.00 -12.39 0.70
C TYR A 137 5.33 -13.75 0.55
N ASN A 138 4.40 -13.87 -0.38
CA ASN A 138 3.69 -15.11 -0.65
C ASN A 138 3.90 -15.60 -2.08
N GLY A 139 3.33 -16.76 -2.38
CA GLY A 139 3.33 -17.33 -3.72
C GLY A 139 4.72 -17.56 -4.27
N ASP A 140 4.96 -17.02 -5.44
CA ASP A 140 6.12 -17.33 -6.26
C ASP A 140 7.44 -16.68 -5.83
N TYR A 141 7.45 -15.89 -4.76
CA TYR A 141 8.71 -15.27 -4.29
C TYR A 141 9.81 -16.28 -3.99
N ASP A 142 9.46 -17.51 -3.64
CA ASP A 142 10.42 -18.61 -3.48
C ASP A 142 11.24 -18.87 -4.76
N LYS A 143 10.61 -18.71 -5.93
CA LYS A 143 11.28 -18.87 -7.24
C LYS A 143 12.39 -17.83 -7.46
N LYS A 144 12.28 -16.67 -6.82
CA LYS A 144 13.23 -15.56 -6.98
C LYS A 144 14.26 -15.48 -5.87
N TYR A 145 13.85 -15.65 -4.63
CA TYR A 145 14.70 -15.43 -3.46
C TYR A 145 14.98 -16.72 -2.66
N GLY A 146 14.36 -17.85 -3.03
CA GLY A 146 14.53 -19.13 -2.35
C GLY A 146 14.22 -18.99 -0.86
N LYS A 147 15.04 -19.63 -0.04
CA LYS A 147 14.89 -19.65 1.43
C LYS A 147 14.99 -18.28 2.11
N LEU A 148 15.50 -17.25 1.45
CA LEU A 148 15.58 -15.90 2.01
C LEU A 148 14.19 -15.31 2.31
N VAL A 149 13.14 -15.80 1.64
CA VAL A 149 11.76 -15.33 1.83
C VAL A 149 11.10 -15.93 3.07
N GLU A 150 11.51 -17.14 3.48
CA GLU A 150 10.84 -17.87 4.56
C GLU A 150 10.67 -17.03 5.86
N PRO A 151 11.72 -16.38 6.39
CA PRO A 151 11.58 -15.54 7.59
C PRO A 151 10.70 -14.29 7.35
N ALA A 152 10.70 -13.76 6.12
CA ALA A 152 9.98 -12.54 5.75
C ALA A 152 8.50 -12.76 5.43
N ARG A 153 8.07 -14.00 5.23
CA ARG A 153 6.72 -14.35 4.74
C ARG A 153 5.61 -13.75 5.60
N ASN A 154 5.68 -13.92 6.90
CA ASN A 154 4.66 -13.46 7.85
C ASN A 154 5.26 -12.54 8.94
N ASN A 155 6.45 -12.01 8.70
CA ASN A 155 7.14 -11.12 9.63
C ASN A 155 7.56 -9.84 8.91
N ILE A 156 6.86 -8.74 9.19
CA ILE A 156 7.10 -7.45 8.54
C ILE A 156 8.53 -6.92 8.80
N ARG A 157 9.14 -7.21 9.94
CA ARG A 157 10.51 -6.78 10.25
C ARG A 157 11.51 -7.45 9.33
N GLU A 158 11.36 -8.75 9.13
CA GLU A 158 12.17 -9.50 8.19
C GLU A 158 11.86 -9.11 6.74
N ALA A 159 10.60 -8.79 6.42
CA ALA A 159 10.22 -8.26 5.12
C ALA A 159 10.89 -6.89 4.83
N ILE A 160 10.92 -5.99 5.80
CA ILE A 160 11.66 -4.72 5.71
C ILE A 160 13.16 -4.97 5.49
N GLN A 161 13.76 -5.92 6.21
CA GLN A 161 15.17 -6.26 6.07
C GLN A 161 15.48 -6.89 4.70
N LEU A 162 14.66 -7.82 4.25
CA LEU A 162 14.80 -8.46 2.94
C LEU A 162 14.73 -7.41 1.82
N CYS A 163 13.73 -6.51 1.89
CA CYS A 163 13.62 -5.42 0.95
C CYS A 163 14.84 -4.48 1.00
N ALA A 164 15.32 -4.12 2.18
CA ALA A 164 16.47 -3.23 2.34
C ALA A 164 17.75 -3.80 1.71
N VAL A 165 17.97 -5.10 1.82
CA VAL A 165 19.19 -5.77 1.33
C VAL A 165 19.02 -6.22 -0.12
N GLU A 166 17.99 -7.01 -0.41
CA GLU A 166 17.85 -7.66 -1.72
C GLU A 166 17.17 -6.75 -2.76
N CYS A 167 16.06 -6.11 -2.41
CA CYS A 167 15.35 -5.26 -3.36
C CYS A 167 16.03 -3.90 -3.56
N ALA A 168 16.36 -3.21 -2.48
CA ALA A 168 17.01 -1.91 -2.55
C ALA A 168 18.53 -1.99 -2.74
N GLN A 169 19.12 -3.20 -2.75
CA GLN A 169 20.57 -3.42 -2.91
C GLN A 169 21.41 -2.58 -1.91
N GLY A 170 20.92 -2.52 -0.69
CA GLY A 170 21.50 -1.67 0.35
C GLY A 170 22.10 -2.45 1.51
N ARG A 171 22.22 -1.78 2.64
CA ARG A 171 22.72 -2.35 3.88
C ARG A 171 21.57 -2.90 4.73
N LYS A 172 21.89 -3.85 5.59
CA LYS A 172 20.99 -4.26 6.67
C LYS A 172 20.71 -3.07 7.58
N LEU A 173 19.45 -2.88 7.96
CA LEU A 173 19.03 -1.88 8.93
C LEU A 173 19.33 -2.38 10.35
N LYS A 174 19.66 -1.48 11.27
CA LYS A 174 19.75 -1.78 12.71
C LYS A 174 18.34 -1.98 13.29
N ASN A 175 18.22 -2.70 14.39
CA ASN A 175 16.91 -2.97 14.99
C ASN A 175 16.09 -1.70 15.26
N TRP A 176 16.73 -0.64 15.82
CA TRP A 176 16.04 0.62 16.06
C TRP A 176 15.62 1.35 14.77
N GLU A 177 16.36 1.17 13.66
CA GLU A 177 15.97 1.69 12.35
C GLU A 177 14.76 0.93 11.78
N VAL A 178 14.72 -0.40 11.94
CA VAL A 178 13.56 -1.24 11.55
C VAL A 178 12.32 -0.85 12.36
N GLU A 179 12.46 -0.70 13.68
CA GLU A 179 11.34 -0.28 14.53
C GLU A 179 10.88 1.15 14.21
N SER A 180 11.80 2.04 13.81
CA SER A 180 11.43 3.38 13.33
C SER A 180 10.61 3.30 12.03
N VAL A 181 11.08 2.52 11.05
CA VAL A 181 10.31 2.31 9.80
C VAL A 181 8.95 1.71 10.12
N LEU A 182 8.88 0.71 11.00
CA LEU A 182 7.62 0.10 11.38
C LEU A 182 6.69 1.08 12.12
N ALA A 183 7.22 1.92 13.00
CA ALA A 183 6.45 2.98 13.66
C ALA A 183 5.85 3.95 12.64
N TRP A 184 6.63 4.35 11.64
CA TRP A 184 6.13 5.18 10.56
C TRP A 184 5.06 4.47 9.71
N LEU A 185 5.22 3.17 9.40
CA LEU A 185 4.21 2.41 8.66
C LEU A 185 2.87 2.37 9.42
N TRP A 186 2.89 2.33 10.76
CA TRP A 186 1.69 2.40 11.58
C TRP A 186 0.96 3.74 11.49
N THR A 187 1.63 4.84 11.13
CA THR A 187 0.94 6.13 10.87
C THR A 187 0.08 6.13 9.61
N MET A 188 0.22 5.09 8.78
CA MET A 188 -0.49 4.89 7.52
C MET A 188 -1.33 3.61 7.52
N GLU A 189 -1.80 3.17 8.70
CA GLU A 189 -2.73 2.03 8.77
C GLU A 189 -4.08 2.35 8.13
N LEU A 190 -4.82 1.30 7.75
CA LEU A 190 -6.15 1.45 7.18
C LEU A 190 -7.12 2.05 8.20
N LYS A 191 -7.98 2.94 7.71
CA LYS A 191 -9.10 3.48 8.44
C LYS A 191 -10.41 2.83 7.98
N MET A 192 -11.45 2.94 8.76
CA MET A 192 -12.76 2.37 8.43
C MET A 192 -13.33 2.91 7.12
N GLU A 193 -13.04 4.17 6.78
CA GLU A 193 -13.43 4.78 5.48
C GLU A 193 -12.77 4.13 4.27
N ASP A 194 -11.58 3.54 4.42
CA ASP A 194 -10.86 2.89 3.32
C ASP A 194 -11.53 1.60 2.86
N LEU A 195 -12.32 0.98 3.75
CA LEU A 195 -12.91 -0.32 3.51
C LEU A 195 -14.16 -0.27 2.62
N ASN A 196 -14.71 0.93 2.35
CA ASN A 196 -15.93 1.10 1.56
C ASN A 196 -17.10 0.24 2.09
N LEU A 197 -17.25 0.15 3.43
CA LEU A 197 -18.35 -0.57 4.06
C LEU A 197 -19.71 0.03 3.68
N SER A 198 -20.70 -0.82 3.47
CA SER A 198 -22.09 -0.38 3.34
C SER A 198 -22.64 0.11 4.69
N GLU A 199 -23.74 0.86 4.66
CA GLU A 199 -24.45 1.25 5.89
C GLU A 199 -24.90 0.03 6.72
N ALA A 200 -25.29 -1.06 6.07
CA ALA A 200 -25.65 -2.30 6.73
C ALA A 200 -24.46 -2.95 7.45
N ASP A 201 -23.26 -2.88 6.83
CA ASP A 201 -22.02 -3.38 7.45
C ASP A 201 -21.65 -2.53 8.67
N TYR A 202 -21.72 -1.19 8.56
CA TYR A 202 -21.50 -0.29 9.71
C TYR A 202 -22.47 -0.60 10.85
N LYS A 203 -23.76 -0.81 10.56
CA LYS A 203 -24.75 -1.21 11.57
C LYS A 203 -24.39 -2.54 12.23
N THR A 204 -23.96 -3.53 11.45
CA THR A 204 -23.53 -4.85 11.96
C THR A 204 -22.35 -4.72 12.91
N VAL A 205 -21.32 -3.96 12.53
CA VAL A 205 -20.13 -3.77 13.37
C VAL A 205 -20.46 -2.95 14.62
N ASN A 206 -21.27 -1.90 14.52
CA ASN A 206 -21.75 -1.10 15.66
C ASN A 206 -22.55 -1.94 16.65
N ALA A 207 -23.45 -2.81 16.17
CA ALA A 207 -24.22 -3.71 17.02
C ALA A 207 -23.28 -4.65 17.80
N ALA A 208 -22.25 -5.20 17.14
CA ALA A 208 -21.27 -6.08 17.79
C ALA A 208 -20.43 -5.36 18.85
N LEU A 209 -20.03 -4.10 18.62
CA LEU A 209 -19.31 -3.26 19.59
C LEU A 209 -20.16 -2.95 20.83
N ASN A 210 -21.46 -2.77 20.65
CA ASN A 210 -22.43 -2.45 21.70
C ASN A 210 -23.05 -3.71 22.34
N LYS A 211 -22.43 -4.88 22.16
CA LYS A 211 -22.83 -6.19 22.72
C LYS A 211 -24.18 -6.73 22.23
N ASN A 212 -24.73 -6.15 21.16
CA ASN A 212 -26.00 -6.54 20.55
C ASN A 212 -25.80 -7.34 19.24
N GLY A 213 -24.58 -7.84 18.98
CA GLY A 213 -24.26 -8.57 17.77
C GLY A 213 -23.10 -9.56 17.93
N ASP A 214 -22.88 -10.37 16.91
CA ASP A 214 -21.80 -11.35 16.87
C ASP A 214 -20.45 -10.68 16.54
N LYS A 215 -19.56 -10.60 17.53
CA LYS A 215 -18.23 -10.04 17.39
C LYS A 215 -17.35 -10.80 16.38
N LYS A 216 -17.47 -12.14 16.34
CA LYS A 216 -16.68 -12.96 15.39
C LYS A 216 -17.11 -12.70 13.96
N ALA A 217 -18.41 -12.60 13.72
CA ALA A 217 -18.95 -12.23 12.41
C ALA A 217 -18.49 -10.83 11.99
N ALA A 218 -18.54 -9.84 12.89
CA ALA A 218 -18.08 -8.48 12.63
C ALA A 218 -16.57 -8.41 12.32
N ILE A 219 -15.71 -9.15 13.04
CA ILE A 219 -14.29 -9.27 12.75
C ILE A 219 -14.07 -9.85 11.35
N LYS A 220 -14.76 -10.96 11.02
CA LYS A 220 -14.67 -11.59 9.71
C LYS A 220 -15.13 -10.66 8.60
N LEU A 221 -16.21 -9.91 8.83
CA LEU A 221 -16.72 -8.90 7.91
C LEU A 221 -15.67 -7.84 7.62
N ILE A 222 -15.11 -7.18 8.62
CA ILE A 222 -14.06 -6.15 8.45
C ILE A 222 -12.88 -6.72 7.67
N LYS A 223 -12.37 -7.90 8.06
CA LYS A 223 -11.22 -8.55 7.42
C LYS A 223 -11.49 -8.99 5.97
N SER A 224 -12.73 -9.13 5.55
CA SER A 224 -13.09 -9.44 4.17
C SER A 224 -13.01 -8.25 3.22
N TYR A 225 -12.87 -7.03 3.75
CA TYR A 225 -12.81 -5.80 2.97
C TYR A 225 -11.40 -5.37 2.57
N TYR A 226 -10.37 -6.15 2.93
CA TYR A 226 -9.00 -5.92 2.47
C TYR A 226 -8.21 -7.23 2.39
N LEU A 227 -7.21 -7.26 1.52
CA LEU A 227 -6.32 -8.41 1.37
C LEU A 227 -5.45 -8.60 2.62
N GLN A 228 -5.48 -9.80 3.18
CA GLN A 228 -4.64 -10.17 4.34
C GLN A 228 -3.18 -10.45 3.95
N GLY A 229 -2.87 -10.55 2.68
CA GLY A 229 -1.54 -10.78 2.14
C GLY A 229 -1.31 -10.00 0.86
N SER A 230 -0.09 -10.10 0.35
CA SER A 230 0.31 -9.47 -0.92
C SER A 230 0.41 -10.56 -1.98
N PRO A 231 -0.62 -10.74 -2.84
CA PRO A 231 -0.55 -11.75 -3.89
C PRO A 231 0.55 -11.40 -4.89
N ALA A 232 1.26 -12.42 -5.34
CA ALA A 232 2.32 -12.28 -6.32
C ALA A 232 2.45 -13.55 -7.15
N THR A 233 2.30 -13.42 -8.46
CA THR A 233 2.51 -14.48 -9.44
C THR A 233 3.58 -14.03 -10.42
N PHE A 234 4.72 -14.73 -10.44
CA PHE A 234 5.79 -14.49 -11.38
C PHE A 234 5.55 -15.28 -12.65
N ILE A 235 5.13 -14.58 -13.68
CA ILE A 235 4.89 -15.14 -15.00
C ILE A 235 6.08 -14.88 -15.92
N THR A 236 6.25 -15.75 -16.91
CA THR A 236 7.31 -15.67 -17.90
C THR A 236 6.96 -14.66 -19.00
N PRO A 237 7.96 -14.11 -19.70
CA PRO A 237 7.73 -13.48 -21.01
C PRO A 237 7.03 -14.46 -21.96
N PRO A 238 6.34 -13.98 -23.01
CA PRO A 238 5.77 -14.86 -24.03
C PRO A 238 6.87 -15.72 -24.66
N ASP A 239 6.57 -16.99 -24.97
CA ASP A 239 7.53 -17.94 -25.57
C ASP A 239 8.04 -17.40 -26.91
N ASP A 240 7.15 -16.94 -27.79
CA ASP A 240 7.49 -16.13 -28.97
C ASP A 240 7.29 -14.66 -28.65
N ARG A 241 8.38 -13.95 -28.33
CA ARG A 241 8.35 -12.51 -28.07
C ARG A 241 7.98 -11.67 -29.31
N LYS A 242 8.10 -12.22 -30.53
CA LYS A 242 7.67 -11.56 -31.75
C LYS A 242 6.14 -11.58 -31.84
N ALA A 243 5.52 -12.70 -31.54
CA ALA A 243 4.05 -12.85 -31.46
C ALA A 243 3.48 -12.11 -30.23
N GLY A 244 4.19 -12.12 -29.09
CA GLY A 244 3.70 -11.59 -27.83
C GLY A 244 2.72 -12.53 -27.15
N TYR A 245 1.84 -12.00 -26.31
CA TYR A 245 0.79 -12.77 -25.63
C TYR A 245 -0.47 -13.03 -26.46
N ASN A 246 -0.43 -12.73 -27.76
CA ASN A 246 -1.54 -12.89 -28.70
C ASN A 246 -2.81 -12.09 -28.30
N LEU A 247 -2.62 -10.95 -27.66
CA LEU A 247 -3.68 -10.02 -27.27
C LEU A 247 -3.61 -8.74 -28.11
N LYS A 248 -4.75 -8.10 -28.34
CA LYS A 248 -4.79 -6.82 -29.05
C LYS A 248 -4.43 -5.69 -28.07
N GLY A 249 -3.30 -5.01 -28.31
CA GLY A 249 -2.85 -3.91 -27.48
C GLY A 249 -3.65 -2.61 -27.70
N ASN A 250 -3.78 -1.85 -26.62
CA ASN A 250 -4.35 -0.51 -26.60
C ASN A 250 -3.23 0.53 -26.37
N PRO A 251 -2.81 1.31 -27.39
CA PRO A 251 -1.70 2.24 -27.24
C PRO A 251 -1.99 3.40 -26.26
N ALA A 252 -3.26 3.78 -26.06
CA ALA A 252 -3.60 4.82 -25.10
C ALA A 252 -3.37 4.33 -23.65
N ASN A 253 -3.70 3.06 -23.35
CA ASN A 253 -3.39 2.44 -22.06
C ASN A 253 -1.88 2.22 -21.91
N GLY A 254 -1.21 1.79 -22.98
CA GLY A 254 0.24 1.64 -23.03
C GLY A 254 1.01 2.95 -22.75
N LYS A 255 0.48 4.08 -23.19
CA LYS A 255 1.00 5.40 -22.84
C LYS A 255 0.98 5.64 -21.32
N LEU A 256 -0.14 5.36 -20.67
CA LEU A 256 -0.27 5.52 -19.20
C LEU A 256 0.74 4.64 -18.47
N ILE A 257 0.93 3.40 -18.91
CA ILE A 257 1.92 2.49 -18.32
C ILE A 257 3.33 3.06 -18.51
N TYR A 258 3.67 3.54 -19.69
CA TYR A 258 4.96 4.12 -19.97
C TYR A 258 5.24 5.34 -19.06
N GLU A 259 4.31 6.28 -19.01
CA GLU A 259 4.46 7.54 -18.26
C GLU A 259 4.44 7.31 -16.73
N LEU A 260 3.46 6.57 -16.21
CA LEU A 260 3.27 6.42 -14.76
C LEU A 260 4.17 5.36 -14.14
N SER A 261 4.68 4.41 -14.93
CA SER A 261 5.50 3.31 -14.47
C SER A 261 6.96 3.43 -14.94
N CYS A 262 7.20 3.28 -16.25
CA CYS A 262 8.56 3.24 -16.77
C CYS A 262 9.31 4.55 -16.52
N GLN A 263 8.70 5.68 -16.85
CA GLN A 263 9.31 7.00 -16.67
C GLN A 263 9.49 7.39 -15.21
N HIS A 264 8.73 6.81 -14.27
CA HIS A 264 8.98 7.07 -12.85
C HIS A 264 10.43 6.79 -12.43
N CYS A 265 11.03 5.74 -12.96
CA CYS A 265 12.39 5.34 -12.66
C CYS A 265 13.40 5.78 -13.73
N HIS A 266 12.98 5.86 -14.98
CA HIS A 266 13.86 6.01 -16.14
C HIS A 266 13.97 7.43 -16.66
N LYS A 267 12.96 8.29 -16.50
CA LYS A 267 13.01 9.68 -16.95
C LYS A 267 14.10 10.45 -16.22
N ASP A 268 14.94 11.14 -16.97
CA ASP A 268 16.10 11.90 -16.49
C ASP A 268 17.05 11.03 -15.64
N LYS A 269 17.10 9.73 -15.89
CA LYS A 269 17.92 8.74 -15.17
C LYS A 269 17.71 8.75 -13.65
N ARG A 270 16.48 9.03 -13.19
CA ARG A 270 16.17 9.22 -11.76
C ARG A 270 16.64 8.07 -10.86
N TYR A 271 16.34 6.81 -11.25
CA TYR A 271 16.76 5.59 -10.55
C TYR A 271 17.44 4.58 -11.47
N SER A 272 17.63 4.93 -12.74
CA SER A 272 18.13 4.04 -13.78
C SER A 272 19.37 4.64 -14.45
N TYR A 273 20.18 3.79 -15.07
CA TYR A 273 21.27 4.23 -15.96
C TYR A 273 20.80 4.37 -17.41
N PHE A 274 19.60 3.93 -17.71
CA PHE A 274 18.98 3.99 -19.03
C PHE A 274 17.82 4.99 -18.98
N ASP A 275 17.90 6.01 -19.81
CA ASP A 275 16.86 7.03 -19.90
C ASP A 275 15.72 6.57 -20.81
N LEU A 276 14.49 6.86 -20.43
CA LEU A 276 13.30 6.68 -21.25
C LEU A 276 12.59 8.04 -21.35
N ASP A 277 12.96 8.76 -22.39
CA ASP A 277 12.34 10.02 -22.79
C ASP A 277 11.15 9.79 -23.74
N ASP A 278 10.63 10.87 -24.33
CA ASP A 278 9.53 10.84 -25.28
C ASP A 278 10.00 10.98 -26.74
N GLU A 279 11.30 10.83 -26.99
CA GLU A 279 11.90 10.99 -28.31
C GLU A 279 11.66 9.75 -29.18
N LYS A 280 11.46 9.98 -30.47
CA LYS A 280 11.22 8.92 -31.46
C LYS A 280 12.34 7.87 -31.47
N LEU A 281 13.59 8.30 -31.32
CA LEU A 281 14.75 7.39 -31.29
C LEU A 281 14.71 6.41 -30.13
N THR A 282 14.25 6.84 -28.96
CA THR A 282 14.03 5.96 -27.80
C THR A 282 13.01 4.88 -28.11
N PHE A 283 11.87 5.25 -28.70
CA PHE A 283 10.86 4.27 -29.09
C PHE A 283 11.33 3.34 -30.21
N GLN A 284 12.09 3.81 -31.18
CA GLN A 284 12.71 2.97 -32.22
C GLN A 284 13.70 1.97 -31.60
N HIS A 285 14.50 2.42 -30.62
CA HIS A 285 15.39 1.52 -29.89
C HIS A 285 14.62 0.44 -29.13
N LEU A 286 13.58 0.81 -28.37
CA LEU A 286 12.74 -0.14 -27.66
C LEU A 286 12.06 -1.12 -28.62
N ASN A 287 11.46 -0.63 -29.69
CA ASN A 287 10.78 -1.46 -30.69
C ASN A 287 11.71 -2.50 -31.32
N LYS A 288 12.94 -2.11 -31.68
CA LYS A 288 13.98 -3.02 -32.19
C LYS A 288 14.30 -4.17 -31.24
N HIS A 289 14.06 -3.97 -29.93
CA HIS A 289 14.40 -4.93 -28.89
C HIS A 289 13.22 -5.76 -28.38
N ILE A 290 11.98 -5.46 -28.72
CA ILE A 290 10.78 -6.17 -28.22
C ILE A 290 10.90 -7.68 -28.39
N SER A 291 11.26 -8.13 -29.61
CA SER A 291 11.36 -9.55 -29.95
C SER A 291 12.65 -10.23 -29.49
N LYS A 292 13.56 -9.52 -28.81
CA LYS A 292 14.90 -10.03 -28.47
C LYS A 292 15.01 -10.44 -27.01
N TYR A 293 15.98 -11.32 -26.72
CA TYR A 293 16.35 -11.74 -25.38
C TYR A 293 17.42 -10.79 -24.79
N THR A 294 17.08 -9.50 -24.68
CA THR A 294 17.99 -8.48 -24.18
C THR A 294 17.41 -7.70 -23.00
N ARG A 295 18.28 -7.03 -22.24
CA ARG A 295 17.87 -6.10 -21.17
C ARG A 295 17.07 -4.89 -21.65
N TYR A 296 16.88 -4.72 -22.93
CA TYR A 296 16.08 -3.64 -23.54
C TYR A 296 14.72 -4.13 -24.03
N SER A 297 14.46 -5.44 -24.00
CA SER A 297 13.15 -5.99 -24.33
C SER A 297 12.18 -5.74 -23.18
N ILE A 298 11.05 -5.09 -23.44
CA ILE A 298 10.02 -4.82 -22.45
C ILE A 298 9.50 -6.11 -21.78
N TYR A 299 9.33 -7.18 -22.56
CA TYR A 299 8.90 -8.48 -22.02
C TYR A 299 9.94 -9.04 -21.05
N GLN A 300 11.21 -9.01 -21.45
CA GLN A 300 12.29 -9.53 -20.62
C GLN A 300 12.42 -8.74 -19.31
N VAL A 301 12.47 -7.41 -19.40
CA VAL A 301 12.72 -6.58 -18.21
C VAL A 301 11.52 -6.50 -17.29
N ALA A 302 10.29 -6.49 -17.82
CA ALA A 302 9.09 -6.46 -16.98
C ALA A 302 8.86 -7.79 -16.25
N ARG A 303 9.13 -8.94 -16.90
CA ARG A 303 8.84 -10.27 -16.34
C ARG A 303 9.97 -10.87 -15.50
N TYR A 304 11.21 -10.57 -15.82
CA TYR A 304 12.37 -11.10 -15.07
C TYR A 304 13.14 -10.01 -14.31
N GLY A 305 12.90 -8.75 -14.62
CA GLY A 305 13.78 -7.68 -14.18
C GLY A 305 15.12 -7.72 -14.89
N THR A 306 16.08 -6.96 -14.39
CA THR A 306 17.45 -7.00 -14.89
C THR A 306 18.41 -7.28 -13.74
N PRO A 307 19.46 -8.11 -13.93
CA PRO A 307 20.50 -8.26 -12.94
C PRO A 307 21.28 -6.95 -12.78
N PRO A 308 21.94 -6.73 -11.65
CA PRO A 308 22.86 -5.63 -11.47
C PRO A 308 23.98 -5.68 -12.54
N MET A 309 24.36 -4.52 -13.05
CA MET A 309 25.50 -4.41 -13.95
C MET A 309 26.83 -4.55 -13.17
N ASN A 310 27.89 -5.03 -13.82
CA ASN A 310 29.21 -5.13 -13.24
C ASN A 310 29.64 -3.80 -12.57
N GLY A 311 30.08 -3.86 -11.33
CA GLY A 311 30.42 -2.69 -10.53
C GLY A 311 29.23 -1.84 -10.05
N LYS A 312 28.01 -2.22 -10.36
CA LYS A 312 26.76 -1.53 -9.98
C LYS A 312 25.77 -2.52 -9.42
N LYS A 313 25.14 -2.21 -8.27
CA LYS A 313 24.15 -3.05 -7.63
C LYS A 313 22.71 -2.73 -8.03
N ALA A 314 22.45 -1.59 -8.71
CA ALA A 314 21.12 -1.24 -9.16
C ALA A 314 20.61 -2.24 -10.20
N TYR A 315 19.36 -2.66 -10.05
CA TYR A 315 18.68 -3.56 -10.97
C TYR A 315 17.25 -3.06 -11.22
N MET A 316 16.64 -3.50 -12.31
CA MET A 316 15.22 -3.24 -12.53
C MET A 316 14.41 -4.35 -11.85
N PRO A 317 13.52 -4.04 -10.90
CA PRO A 317 12.62 -5.03 -10.32
C PRO A 317 11.59 -5.48 -11.35
N GLN A 318 11.11 -6.70 -11.21
CA GLN A 318 10.10 -7.29 -12.08
C GLN A 318 8.69 -6.92 -11.63
N TYR A 319 7.75 -7.03 -12.57
CA TYR A 319 6.32 -6.91 -12.31
C TYR A 319 5.68 -8.30 -12.23
N THR A 320 4.94 -8.55 -11.16
CA THR A 320 4.06 -9.72 -11.06
C THR A 320 2.81 -9.52 -11.90
N GLN A 321 2.04 -10.57 -12.12
CA GLN A 321 0.79 -10.50 -12.87
C GLN A 321 -0.21 -9.52 -12.24
N GLU A 322 -0.25 -9.47 -10.91
CA GLU A 322 -1.13 -8.58 -10.13
C GLU A 322 -0.71 -7.09 -10.22
N LYS A 323 0.49 -6.83 -10.72
CA LYS A 323 1.02 -5.47 -10.89
C LYS A 323 1.06 -5.04 -12.35
N MET A 324 1.12 -5.97 -13.29
CA MET A 324 1.08 -5.71 -14.74
C MET A 324 0.63 -6.98 -15.46
N SER A 325 -0.60 -7.01 -15.94
CA SER A 325 -1.16 -8.16 -16.65
C SER A 325 -0.52 -8.35 -18.05
N ASP A 326 -0.80 -9.49 -18.70
CA ASP A 326 -0.35 -9.75 -20.07
C ASP A 326 -0.98 -8.75 -21.05
N GLN A 327 -2.25 -8.37 -20.84
CA GLN A 327 -2.91 -7.33 -21.64
C GLN A 327 -2.15 -5.99 -21.54
N MET A 328 -1.75 -5.58 -20.34
CA MET A 328 -1.01 -4.34 -20.14
C MET A 328 0.37 -4.37 -20.80
N MET A 329 1.00 -5.55 -20.89
CA MET A 329 2.24 -5.70 -21.66
C MET A 329 2.03 -5.49 -23.16
N GLU A 330 0.93 -5.99 -23.73
CA GLU A 330 0.59 -5.76 -25.14
C GLU A 330 0.15 -4.31 -25.38
N ASP A 331 -0.49 -3.67 -24.41
CA ASP A 331 -0.82 -2.25 -24.47
C ASP A 331 0.46 -1.40 -24.55
N LEU A 332 1.42 -1.68 -23.65
CA LEU A 332 2.73 -1.01 -23.65
C LEU A 332 3.49 -1.22 -24.97
N ARG A 333 3.50 -2.47 -25.46
CA ARG A 333 4.07 -2.80 -26.79
C ARG A 333 3.44 -1.98 -27.89
N SER A 334 2.11 -1.95 -27.95
CA SER A 334 1.35 -1.22 -28.96
C SER A 334 1.67 0.28 -28.98
N TYR A 335 1.85 0.88 -27.79
CA TYR A 335 2.28 2.27 -27.67
C TYR A 335 3.70 2.49 -28.20
N ILE A 336 4.64 1.63 -27.83
CA ILE A 336 6.02 1.71 -28.31
C ILE A 336 6.08 1.58 -29.85
N GLU A 337 5.37 0.59 -30.42
CA GLU A 337 5.28 0.39 -31.88
C GLU A 337 4.67 1.58 -32.59
N GLN A 338 3.64 2.22 -32.01
CA GLN A 338 3.02 3.42 -32.54
C GLN A 338 3.99 4.61 -32.55
N ARG A 339 4.71 4.82 -31.48
CA ARG A 339 5.64 5.94 -31.29
C ARG A 339 6.93 5.78 -32.08
N ALA A 340 7.30 4.56 -32.47
CA ALA A 340 8.48 4.24 -33.23
C ALA A 340 8.32 4.55 -34.75
N LYS A 341 7.09 4.67 -35.27
CA LYS A 341 6.75 5.03 -36.65
C LYS A 341 7.01 6.52 -36.87
#